data_f79557d6c9bec5be2ac9e7a2124b4a37
#
_entry.id   f79557d6c9bec5be2ac9e7a2124b4a37
#
_cell.length_a   1.000
_cell.length_b   1.000
_cell.length_c   1.000
_cell.angle_alpha   90.00
_cell.angle_beta   90.00
_cell.angle_gamma   90.00
#
_symmetry.space_group_name_H-M   'P 1'
#
loop_
_entity.id
_entity.type
_entity.pdbx_description
1 polymer ?
#
loop_
_entity_poly.entity_id
_entity_poly.type
_entity_poly.pdbx_seq_one_letter_code
_entity_poly.pdbx_strand_id
1 'polypeptide(L)'
;MSNVVKKIHWSSILLRCIWMIIGALIYTVGLDLFLVPNNIIDGGVVGISLMAAELTGISFSIFVVLINIPFLYIGYRINGKVFTISTLFSIVWMAIFSSFAHEFTPITTNPFLGAIFGGIILGIGVGLIIRNGGCLDGSEIVAIIFDKRTTFSVGEIVMAMNLVILGAAGFVYSWDSAMYSLVAYFIAYKMIDITITGLEESKGVMIITDAENSEKIADTLNANLNRGVTILYGEGGYLKTPKHALYSVVTRLEITRL
;
A
#
# COMPACT_ATOMS: atom_id res chain seq x y z
N MET A 1 14.28 21.65 -27.89
CA MET A 1 14.08 20.63 -26.87
C MET A 1 15.01 20.95 -25.70
N SER A 2 14.53 21.69 -24.70
CA SER A 2 15.34 22.12 -23.57
C SER A 2 15.43 20.97 -22.57
N ASN A 3 16.65 20.49 -22.34
CA ASN A 3 16.97 19.59 -21.24
C ASN A 3 16.71 20.31 -19.90
N VAL A 4 15.52 20.11 -19.34
CA VAL A 4 15.26 20.47 -17.95
C VAL A 4 16.00 19.46 -17.08
N VAL A 5 17.24 19.77 -16.74
CA VAL A 5 17.99 19.06 -15.72
C VAL A 5 17.23 19.25 -14.41
N LYS A 6 16.45 18.22 -14.01
CA LYS A 6 15.78 18.19 -12.71
C LYS A 6 16.85 18.30 -11.62
N LYS A 7 16.99 19.47 -11.02
CA LYS A 7 17.85 19.66 -9.85
C LYS A 7 17.42 18.62 -8.80
N ILE A 8 18.30 17.66 -8.54
CA ILE A 8 18.10 16.68 -7.48
C ILE A 8 18.14 17.44 -6.16
N HIS A 9 16.99 17.62 -5.52
CA HIS A 9 16.94 18.22 -4.18
C HIS A 9 17.40 17.15 -3.17
N TRP A 10 18.60 17.24 -2.69
CA TRP A 10 19.19 16.36 -1.68
C TRP A 10 18.30 16.22 -0.43
N SER A 11 17.62 17.30 -0.04
CA SER A 11 16.63 17.29 1.04
C SER A 11 15.48 16.32 0.81
N SER A 12 15.00 16.18 -0.43
CA SER A 12 13.91 15.25 -0.76
C SER A 12 14.37 13.79 -0.69
N ILE A 13 15.62 13.51 -1.07
CA ILE A 13 16.19 12.17 -0.97
C ILE A 13 16.38 11.79 0.50
N LEU A 14 16.97 12.70 1.28
CA LEU A 14 17.18 12.48 2.71
C LEU A 14 15.85 12.20 3.43
N LEU A 15 14.83 13.00 3.15
CA LEU A 15 13.50 12.82 3.74
C LEU A 15 12.88 11.45 3.37
N ARG A 16 13.02 11.01 2.11
CA ARG A 16 12.59 9.68 1.69
C ARG A 16 13.32 8.56 2.44
N CYS A 17 14.64 8.65 2.57
CA CYS A 17 15.43 7.67 3.33
C CYS A 17 14.97 7.60 4.79
N ILE A 18 14.73 8.75 5.44
CA ILE A 18 14.24 8.79 6.82
C ILE A 18 12.88 8.09 6.94
N TRP A 19 11.92 8.38 6.05
CA TRP A 19 10.62 7.73 6.06
C TRP A 19 10.69 6.23 5.80
N MET A 20 11.62 5.78 4.95
CA MET A 20 11.84 4.36 4.70
C MET A 20 12.44 3.66 5.92
N ILE A 21 13.36 4.28 6.63
CA ILE A 21 13.91 3.76 7.90
C ILE A 21 12.81 3.66 8.95
N ILE A 22 12.00 4.70 9.11
CA ILE A 22 10.85 4.69 10.04
C ILE A 22 9.85 3.60 9.64
N GLY A 23 9.54 3.47 8.35
CA GLY A 23 8.67 2.42 7.85
C GLY A 23 9.20 1.02 8.14
N ALA A 24 10.50 0.79 7.92
CA ALA A 24 11.15 -0.49 8.23
C ALA A 24 11.12 -0.81 9.74
N LEU A 25 11.33 0.20 10.59
CA LEU A 25 11.22 0.06 12.05
C LEU A 25 9.79 -0.30 12.46
N ILE A 26 8.79 0.42 11.96
CA ILE A 26 7.37 0.16 12.26
C ILE A 26 6.98 -1.24 11.78
N TYR A 27 7.38 -1.64 10.57
CA TYR A 27 7.16 -2.98 10.06
C TYR A 27 7.73 -4.06 10.98
N THR A 28 9.00 -3.91 11.38
CA THR A 28 9.69 -4.85 12.28
C THR A 28 8.99 -4.97 13.64
N VAL A 29 8.51 -3.86 14.20
CA VAL A 29 7.71 -3.88 15.44
C VAL A 29 6.44 -4.70 15.23
N GLY A 30 5.71 -4.51 14.14
CA GLY A 30 4.51 -5.29 13.82
C GLY A 30 4.80 -6.78 13.65
N LEU A 31 5.86 -7.10 12.91
CA LEU A 31 6.24 -8.48 12.62
C LEU A 31 6.78 -9.19 13.85
N ASP A 32 7.88 -8.68 14.41
CA ASP A 32 8.68 -9.42 15.41
C ASP A 32 8.10 -9.36 16.84
N LEU A 33 7.34 -8.30 17.17
CA LEU A 33 6.78 -8.14 18.52
C LEU A 33 5.29 -8.51 18.63
N PHE A 34 4.56 -8.60 17.51
CA PHE A 34 3.14 -8.97 17.51
C PHE A 34 2.85 -10.26 16.77
N LEU A 35 3.32 -10.42 15.52
CA LEU A 35 2.93 -11.55 14.65
C LEU A 35 3.73 -12.81 14.99
N VAL A 36 5.05 -12.74 14.91
CA VAL A 36 5.94 -13.90 15.11
C VAL A 36 5.73 -14.59 16.47
N PRO A 37 5.63 -13.88 17.61
CA PRO A 37 5.42 -14.52 18.91
C PRO A 37 4.09 -15.25 19.04
N ASN A 38 3.12 -14.92 18.21
CA ASN A 38 1.79 -15.53 18.18
C ASN A 38 1.64 -16.60 17.08
N ASN A 39 2.74 -17.04 16.46
CA ASN A 39 2.76 -17.98 15.33
C ASN A 39 1.91 -17.52 14.14
N ILE A 40 1.78 -16.22 13.97
CA ILE A 40 1.11 -15.63 12.81
C ILE A 40 2.16 -15.48 11.71
N ILE A 41 1.89 -16.13 10.59
CA ILE A 41 2.82 -16.26 9.47
C ILE A 41 2.76 -14.99 8.64
N ASP A 42 3.92 -14.49 8.25
CA ASP A 42 4.00 -13.40 7.28
C ASP A 42 3.56 -13.89 5.89
N GLY A 43 3.09 -12.98 5.05
CA GLY A 43 2.70 -13.28 3.68
C GLY A 43 3.85 -13.13 2.69
N GLY A 44 3.49 -13.07 1.41
CA GLY A 44 4.41 -12.76 0.33
C GLY A 44 5.56 -13.76 0.17
N VAL A 45 6.68 -13.25 -0.32
CA VAL A 45 7.91 -14.03 -0.49
C VAL A 45 8.48 -14.47 0.86
N VAL A 46 8.31 -13.66 1.90
CA VAL A 46 8.73 -13.99 3.27
C VAL A 46 7.98 -15.23 3.76
N GLY A 47 6.66 -15.29 3.60
CA GLY A 47 5.86 -16.46 3.98
C GLY A 47 6.23 -17.72 3.19
N ILE A 48 6.44 -17.60 1.88
CA ILE A 48 6.92 -18.73 1.05
C ILE A 48 8.28 -19.21 1.54
N SER A 49 9.17 -18.28 1.90
CA SER A 49 10.52 -18.59 2.38
C SER A 49 10.49 -19.28 3.73
N LEU A 50 9.59 -18.89 4.64
CA LEU A 50 9.37 -19.56 5.93
C LEU A 50 8.87 -21.00 5.73
N MET A 51 7.87 -21.19 4.86
CA MET A 51 7.38 -22.54 4.54
C MET A 51 8.46 -23.43 3.92
N ALA A 52 9.26 -22.88 3.00
CA ALA A 52 10.35 -23.61 2.38
C ALA A 52 11.44 -23.98 3.39
N ALA A 53 11.76 -23.10 4.33
CA ALA A 53 12.70 -23.35 5.40
C ALA A 53 12.21 -24.47 6.34
N GLU A 54 10.94 -24.43 6.74
CA GLU A 54 10.32 -25.46 7.60
C GLU A 54 10.32 -26.84 6.93
N LEU A 55 9.97 -26.92 5.65
CA LEU A 55 9.90 -28.16 4.91
C LEU A 55 11.26 -28.77 4.60
N THR A 56 12.31 -27.95 4.43
CA THR A 56 13.63 -28.41 3.97
C THR A 56 14.70 -28.46 5.05
N GLY A 57 14.48 -27.76 6.18
CA GLY A 57 15.48 -27.56 7.23
C GLY A 57 16.62 -26.62 6.84
N ILE A 58 16.54 -25.94 5.68
CA ILE A 58 17.53 -24.96 5.23
C ILE A 58 17.18 -23.59 5.81
N SER A 59 18.21 -22.79 6.11
CA SER A 59 18.02 -21.45 6.71
C SER A 59 17.06 -20.57 5.90
N PHE A 60 16.09 -19.97 6.59
CA PHE A 60 15.15 -18.97 6.07
C PHE A 60 15.82 -17.87 5.26
N SER A 61 16.97 -17.34 5.75
CA SER A 61 17.69 -16.27 5.08
C SER A 61 18.14 -16.60 3.65
N ILE A 62 18.44 -17.89 3.38
CA ILE A 62 18.82 -18.35 2.04
C ILE A 62 17.60 -18.25 1.12
N PHE A 63 16.45 -18.75 1.55
CA PHE A 63 15.23 -18.71 0.74
C PHE A 63 14.73 -17.29 0.49
N VAL A 64 14.74 -16.42 1.52
CA VAL A 64 14.36 -15.01 1.34
C VAL A 64 15.18 -14.33 0.27
N VAL A 65 16.50 -14.51 0.28
CA VAL A 65 17.36 -13.90 -0.73
C VAL A 65 17.10 -14.52 -2.10
N LEU A 66 17.05 -15.84 -2.20
CA LEU A 66 16.97 -16.57 -3.45
C LEU A 66 15.64 -16.33 -4.17
N ILE A 67 14.53 -16.35 -3.44
CA ILE A 67 13.18 -16.13 -3.99
C ILE A 67 12.96 -14.65 -4.33
N ASN A 68 13.58 -13.70 -3.61
CA ASN A 68 13.48 -12.28 -3.92
C ASN A 68 14.30 -11.84 -5.17
N ILE A 69 15.34 -12.56 -5.56
CA ILE A 69 16.18 -12.19 -6.73
C ILE A 69 15.37 -11.94 -8.01
N PRO A 70 14.47 -12.85 -8.46
CA PRO A 70 13.70 -12.64 -9.67
C PRO A 70 12.78 -11.42 -9.57
N PHE A 71 12.20 -11.17 -8.40
CA PHE A 71 11.32 -10.00 -8.18
C PHE A 71 12.10 -8.69 -8.20
N LEU A 72 13.29 -8.65 -7.60
CA LEU A 72 14.20 -7.50 -7.68
C LEU A 72 14.63 -7.23 -9.13
N TYR A 73 14.91 -8.28 -9.91
CA TYR A 73 15.23 -8.14 -11.33
C TYR A 73 14.05 -7.57 -12.12
N ILE A 74 12.84 -8.06 -11.90
CA ILE A 74 11.61 -7.54 -12.51
C ILE A 74 11.39 -6.08 -12.10
N GLY A 75 11.53 -5.77 -10.82
CA GLY A 75 11.44 -4.40 -10.29
C GLY A 75 12.45 -3.46 -10.94
N TYR A 76 13.69 -3.91 -11.13
CA TYR A 76 14.73 -3.17 -11.84
C TYR A 76 14.35 -2.86 -13.30
N ARG A 77 13.81 -3.85 -14.01
CA ARG A 77 13.43 -3.72 -15.43
C ARG A 77 12.23 -2.82 -15.64
N ILE A 78 11.26 -2.81 -14.72
CA ILE A 78 9.98 -2.10 -14.88
C ILE A 78 9.99 -0.75 -14.18
N ASN A 79 10.46 -0.69 -12.93
CA ASN A 79 10.45 0.51 -12.10
C ASN A 79 11.81 1.24 -12.05
N GLY A 80 12.87 0.61 -12.55
CA GLY A 80 14.19 1.20 -12.72
C GLY A 80 15.11 1.14 -11.49
N LYS A 81 16.33 1.68 -11.66
CA LYS A 81 17.43 1.58 -10.67
C LYS A 81 17.08 2.19 -9.32
N VAL A 82 16.43 3.34 -9.31
CA VAL A 82 16.13 4.07 -8.06
C VAL A 82 15.20 3.25 -7.18
N PHE A 83 14.15 2.66 -7.77
CA PHE A 83 13.21 1.78 -7.06
C PHE A 83 13.93 0.58 -6.43
N THR A 84 14.76 -0.11 -7.20
CA THR A 84 15.49 -1.30 -6.73
C THR A 84 16.48 -0.98 -5.60
N ILE A 85 17.20 0.15 -5.70
CA ILE A 85 18.09 0.60 -4.63
C ILE A 85 17.28 0.96 -3.38
N SER A 86 16.16 1.64 -3.53
CA SER A 86 15.26 1.97 -2.41
C SER A 86 14.71 0.72 -1.73
N THR A 87 14.29 -0.27 -2.50
CA THR A 87 13.82 -1.57 -1.99
C THR A 87 14.93 -2.31 -1.22
N LEU A 88 16.12 -2.39 -1.81
CA LEU A 88 17.26 -3.01 -1.14
C LEU A 88 17.63 -2.28 0.16
N PHE A 89 17.58 -0.95 0.15
CA PHE A 89 17.80 -0.11 1.33
C PHE A 89 16.79 -0.41 2.43
N SER A 90 15.50 -0.53 2.10
CA SER A 90 14.45 -0.87 3.07
C SER A 90 14.61 -2.26 3.64
N ILE A 91 14.94 -3.27 2.80
CA ILE A 91 15.18 -4.65 3.23
C ILE A 91 16.38 -4.74 4.18
N VAL A 92 17.46 -4.02 3.91
CA VAL A 92 18.65 -3.99 4.77
C VAL A 92 18.30 -3.41 6.14
N TRP A 93 17.59 -2.28 6.19
CA TRP A 93 17.17 -1.68 7.46
C TRP A 93 16.19 -2.57 8.24
N MET A 94 15.23 -3.19 7.55
CA MET A 94 14.35 -4.18 8.16
C MET A 94 15.16 -5.33 8.79
N ALA A 95 16.11 -5.91 8.07
CA ALA A 95 16.94 -7.00 8.55
C ALA A 95 17.79 -6.59 9.77
N ILE A 96 18.32 -5.36 9.79
CA ILE A 96 19.03 -4.81 10.94
C ILE A 96 18.10 -4.70 12.15
N PHE A 97 16.93 -4.08 12.00
CA PHE A 97 15.98 -3.93 13.09
C PHE A 97 15.46 -5.28 13.60
N SER A 98 15.16 -6.22 12.71
CA SER A 98 14.71 -7.57 13.07
C SER A 98 15.78 -8.34 13.88
N SER A 99 17.08 -8.18 13.55
CA SER A 99 18.13 -8.81 14.36
C SER A 99 18.22 -8.29 15.80
N PHE A 100 17.84 -7.04 16.04
CA PHE A 100 17.74 -6.49 17.39
C PHE A 100 16.39 -6.79 18.06
N ALA A 101 15.33 -6.97 17.29
CA ALA A 101 13.99 -7.19 17.82
C ALA A 101 13.86 -8.51 18.59
N HIS A 102 14.67 -9.50 18.29
CA HIS A 102 14.71 -10.78 19.04
C HIS A 102 15.09 -10.65 20.51
N GLU A 103 15.72 -9.56 20.92
CA GLU A 103 16.07 -9.29 22.32
C GLU A 103 14.89 -8.74 23.14
N PHE A 104 13.82 -8.29 22.48
CA PHE A 104 12.67 -7.69 23.13
C PHE A 104 11.60 -8.72 23.46
N THR A 105 10.93 -8.51 24.61
CA THR A 105 9.78 -9.34 24.99
C THR A 105 8.59 -9.03 24.07
N PRO A 106 7.81 -10.05 23.69
CA PRO A 106 6.57 -9.86 22.94
C PRO A 106 5.62 -8.89 23.64
N ILE A 107 4.99 -8.00 22.88
CA ILE A 107 4.02 -7.03 23.43
C ILE A 107 2.74 -7.74 23.86
N THR A 108 2.35 -8.78 23.13
CA THR A 108 1.19 -9.61 23.44
C THR A 108 1.43 -11.06 23.04
N THR A 109 0.89 -11.97 23.84
CA THR A 109 0.85 -13.42 23.57
C THR A 109 -0.55 -13.88 23.17
N ASN A 110 -1.48 -12.94 22.98
CA ASN A 110 -2.83 -13.24 22.49
C ASN A 110 -2.85 -13.17 20.98
N PRO A 111 -3.09 -14.29 20.24
CA PRO A 111 -3.03 -14.31 18.79
C PRO A 111 -4.02 -13.35 18.12
N PHE A 112 -5.21 -13.15 18.72
CA PHE A 112 -6.21 -12.23 18.17
C PHE A 112 -5.74 -10.76 18.24
N LEU A 113 -5.21 -10.34 19.39
CA LEU A 113 -4.65 -9.00 19.54
C LEU A 113 -3.39 -8.84 18.67
N GLY A 114 -2.55 -9.88 18.61
CA GLY A 114 -1.38 -9.94 17.73
C GLY A 114 -1.75 -9.72 16.26
N ALA A 115 -2.78 -10.41 15.78
CA ALA A 115 -3.27 -10.27 14.41
C ALA A 115 -3.77 -8.84 14.11
N ILE A 116 -4.58 -8.25 15.00
CA ILE A 116 -5.16 -6.92 14.78
C ILE A 116 -4.09 -5.84 14.85
N PHE A 117 -3.39 -5.71 15.98
CA PHE A 117 -2.41 -4.63 16.14
C PHE A 117 -1.17 -4.85 15.29
N GLY A 118 -0.71 -6.10 15.16
CA GLY A 118 0.36 -6.45 14.25
C GLY A 118 0.04 -6.09 12.80
N GLY A 119 -1.16 -6.44 12.32
CA GLY A 119 -1.64 -6.08 10.98
C GLY A 119 -1.70 -4.57 10.74
N ILE A 120 -2.21 -3.79 11.72
CA ILE A 120 -2.25 -2.33 11.64
C ILE A 120 -0.83 -1.77 11.51
N ILE A 121 0.05 -2.13 12.43
CA ILE A 121 1.42 -1.61 12.50
C ILE A 121 2.21 -2.02 11.26
N LEU A 122 2.13 -3.29 10.87
CA LEU A 122 2.79 -3.81 9.67
C LEU A 122 2.32 -3.07 8.41
N GLY A 123 1.01 -2.91 8.24
CA GLY A 123 0.44 -2.21 7.09
C GLY A 123 0.86 -0.74 6.99
N ILE A 124 0.98 -0.03 8.14
CA ILE A 124 1.53 1.33 8.17
C ILE A 124 3.00 1.33 7.72
N GLY A 125 3.81 0.39 8.23
CA GLY A 125 5.22 0.27 7.87
C GLY A 125 5.43 0.04 6.38
N VAL A 126 4.74 -0.95 5.81
CA VAL A 126 4.74 -1.27 4.37
C VAL A 126 4.28 -0.06 3.55
N GLY A 127 3.14 0.53 3.91
CA GLY A 127 2.57 1.67 3.20
C GLY A 127 3.52 2.87 3.16
N LEU A 128 4.22 3.17 4.27
CA LEU A 128 5.22 4.24 4.33
C LEU A 128 6.38 3.99 3.37
N ILE A 129 6.88 2.75 3.28
CA ILE A 129 7.99 2.39 2.40
C ILE A 129 7.55 2.49 0.94
N ILE A 130 6.38 1.94 0.59
CA ILE A 130 5.85 2.00 -0.78
C ILE A 130 5.60 3.45 -1.21
N ARG A 131 5.02 4.28 -0.35
CA ARG A 131 4.79 5.70 -0.60
C ARG A 131 6.08 6.46 -0.90
N ASN A 132 7.20 6.03 -0.32
CA ASN A 132 8.52 6.64 -0.54
C ASN A 132 9.32 5.97 -1.66
N GLY A 133 8.73 5.02 -2.38
CA GLY A 133 9.29 4.43 -3.60
C GLY A 133 10.19 3.21 -3.37
N GLY A 134 9.99 2.49 -2.28
CA GLY A 134 10.60 1.18 -1.99
C GLY A 134 9.57 0.09 -1.77
N CYS A 135 10.04 -1.11 -1.45
CA CYS A 135 9.28 -2.27 -1.01
C CYS A 135 10.06 -3.02 0.06
N LEU A 136 9.43 -3.98 0.74
CA LEU A 136 10.10 -4.91 1.64
C LEU A 136 10.19 -6.31 1.06
N ASP A 137 9.29 -6.65 0.13
CA ASP A 137 9.19 -8.00 -0.37
C ASP A 137 8.81 -8.05 -1.87
N GLY A 138 9.01 -9.22 -2.50
CA GLY A 138 8.73 -9.43 -3.92
C GLY A 138 7.25 -9.38 -4.27
N SER A 139 6.36 -9.75 -3.37
CA SER A 139 4.91 -9.68 -3.60
C SER A 139 4.45 -8.23 -3.77
N GLU A 140 5.00 -7.32 -2.98
CA GLU A 140 4.75 -5.87 -3.09
C GLU A 140 5.26 -5.31 -4.42
N ILE A 141 6.40 -5.80 -4.92
CA ILE A 141 6.92 -5.41 -6.24
C ILE A 141 5.91 -5.79 -7.32
N VAL A 142 5.38 -7.01 -7.26
CA VAL A 142 4.34 -7.47 -8.19
C VAL A 142 3.09 -6.61 -8.06
N ALA A 143 2.63 -6.35 -6.84
CA ALA A 143 1.45 -5.54 -6.58
C ALA A 143 1.56 -4.13 -7.16
N ILE A 144 2.69 -3.44 -6.97
CA ILE A 144 2.94 -2.09 -7.53
C ILE A 144 2.95 -2.11 -9.07
N ILE A 145 3.41 -3.20 -9.69
CA ILE A 145 3.40 -3.33 -11.15
C ILE A 145 1.97 -3.51 -11.66
N PHE A 146 1.17 -4.30 -10.97
CA PHE A 146 -0.21 -4.57 -11.36
C PHE A 146 -1.14 -3.38 -11.06
N ASP A 147 -0.97 -2.66 -9.94
CA ASP A 147 -1.70 -1.43 -9.61
C ASP A 147 -1.68 -0.42 -10.76
N LYS A 148 -0.52 -0.24 -11.41
CA LYS A 148 -0.39 0.65 -12.57
C LYS A 148 -1.18 0.21 -13.83
N ARG A 149 -1.65 -1.02 -13.88
CA ARG A 149 -2.31 -1.64 -15.05
C ARG A 149 -3.74 -2.06 -14.79
N THR A 150 -4.17 -2.06 -13.54
CA THR A 150 -5.49 -2.50 -13.10
C THR A 150 -6.15 -1.42 -12.24
N THR A 151 -7.40 -1.64 -11.89
CA THR A 151 -8.15 -0.77 -10.97
C THR A 151 -8.03 -1.21 -9.50
N PHE A 152 -7.29 -2.29 -9.25
CA PHE A 152 -7.09 -2.81 -7.91
C PHE A 152 -5.96 -2.05 -7.21
N SER A 153 -6.13 -1.78 -5.92
CA SER A 153 -5.10 -1.14 -5.09
C SER A 153 -3.94 -2.10 -4.79
N VAL A 154 -2.79 -1.54 -4.40
CA VAL A 154 -1.63 -2.33 -3.98
C VAL A 154 -2.01 -3.30 -2.86
N GLY A 155 -2.75 -2.83 -1.85
CA GLY A 155 -3.20 -3.65 -0.74
C GLY A 155 -4.11 -4.80 -1.17
N GLU A 156 -5.06 -4.55 -2.08
CA GLU A 156 -5.95 -5.58 -2.63
C GLU A 156 -5.19 -6.67 -3.37
N ILE A 157 -4.18 -6.30 -4.17
CA ILE A 157 -3.35 -7.26 -4.90
C ILE A 157 -2.51 -8.10 -3.93
N VAL A 158 -1.87 -7.46 -2.95
CA VAL A 158 -1.10 -8.15 -1.89
C VAL A 158 -2.01 -9.10 -1.13
N MET A 159 -3.22 -8.67 -0.76
CA MET A 159 -4.19 -9.53 -0.06
C MET A 159 -4.60 -10.75 -0.90
N ALA A 160 -4.86 -10.57 -2.20
CA ALA A 160 -5.22 -11.66 -3.10
C ALA A 160 -4.08 -12.69 -3.23
N MET A 161 -2.84 -12.24 -3.33
CA MET A 161 -1.67 -13.12 -3.34
C MET A 161 -1.52 -13.87 -2.01
N ASN A 162 -1.67 -13.17 -0.91
CA ASN A 162 -1.53 -13.74 0.42
C ASN A 162 -2.64 -14.73 0.76
N LEU A 163 -3.83 -14.57 0.22
CA LEU A 163 -4.90 -15.58 0.38
C LEU A 163 -4.46 -16.97 -0.11
N VAL A 164 -3.75 -17.03 -1.23
CA VAL A 164 -3.21 -18.28 -1.78
C VAL A 164 -2.04 -18.80 -0.94
N ILE A 165 -1.11 -17.92 -0.59
CA ILE A 165 0.11 -18.28 0.17
C ILE A 165 -0.26 -18.76 1.57
N LEU A 166 -1.11 -18.03 2.29
CA LEU A 166 -1.53 -18.37 3.64
C LEU A 166 -2.50 -19.56 3.67
N GLY A 167 -3.27 -19.76 2.60
CA GLY A 167 -4.02 -21.00 2.40
C GLY A 167 -3.10 -22.22 2.33
N ALA A 168 -1.98 -22.12 1.60
CA ALA A 168 -0.96 -23.17 1.56
C ALA A 168 -0.26 -23.34 2.92
N ALA A 169 -0.01 -22.26 3.65
CA ALA A 169 0.60 -22.29 4.98
C ALA A 169 -0.23 -23.05 6.01
N GLY A 170 -1.56 -23.10 5.87
CA GLY A 170 -2.44 -23.90 6.71
C GLY A 170 -2.13 -25.40 6.69
N PHE A 171 -1.59 -25.92 5.58
CA PHE A 171 -1.17 -27.32 5.46
C PHE A 171 0.23 -27.57 6.04
N VAL A 172 1.09 -26.54 6.10
CA VAL A 172 2.46 -26.65 6.59
C VAL A 172 2.54 -26.47 8.11
N TYR A 173 1.80 -25.49 8.63
CA TYR A 173 1.83 -25.14 10.06
C TYR A 173 0.54 -25.59 10.77
N SER A 174 -0.48 -24.73 10.78
CA SER A 174 -1.80 -25.03 11.33
C SER A 174 -2.86 -24.13 10.69
N TRP A 175 -4.10 -24.61 10.66
CA TRP A 175 -5.23 -23.84 10.16
C TRP A 175 -5.53 -22.61 11.03
N ASP A 176 -5.32 -22.71 12.35
CA ASP A 176 -5.51 -21.57 13.27
C ASP A 176 -4.51 -20.46 12.97
N SER A 177 -3.22 -20.79 12.78
CA SER A 177 -2.19 -19.82 12.38
C SER A 177 -2.50 -19.18 11.04
N ALA A 178 -2.94 -19.96 10.05
CA ALA A 178 -3.33 -19.45 8.74
C ALA A 178 -4.52 -18.50 8.82
N MET A 179 -5.55 -18.82 9.61
CA MET A 179 -6.72 -17.96 9.80
C MET A 179 -6.36 -16.65 10.50
N TYR A 180 -5.52 -16.67 11.55
CA TYR A 180 -5.04 -15.45 12.19
C TYR A 180 -4.17 -14.63 11.24
N SER A 181 -3.35 -15.27 10.43
CA SER A 181 -2.56 -14.59 9.38
C SER A 181 -3.44 -13.91 8.35
N LEU A 182 -4.52 -14.56 7.90
CA LEU A 182 -5.50 -13.93 7.00
C LEU A 182 -6.18 -12.70 7.64
N VAL A 183 -6.52 -12.76 8.93
CA VAL A 183 -7.07 -11.60 9.64
C VAL A 183 -6.05 -10.47 9.70
N ALA A 184 -4.80 -10.77 10.06
CA ALA A 184 -3.72 -9.78 10.12
C ALA A 184 -3.52 -9.11 8.75
N TYR A 185 -3.47 -9.89 7.67
CA TYR A 185 -3.31 -9.35 6.31
C TYR A 185 -4.54 -8.63 5.78
N PHE A 186 -5.75 -9.04 6.17
CA PHE A 186 -6.96 -8.27 5.87
C PHE A 186 -6.91 -6.86 6.48
N ILE A 187 -6.38 -6.73 7.67
CA ILE A 187 -6.17 -5.43 8.32
C ILE A 187 -5.01 -4.69 7.65
N ALA A 188 -3.89 -5.39 7.41
CA ALA A 188 -2.69 -4.81 6.82
C ALA A 188 -2.97 -4.20 5.43
N TYR A 189 -3.72 -4.88 4.53
CA TYR A 189 -4.00 -4.33 3.21
C TYR A 189 -4.77 -3.00 3.29
N LYS A 190 -5.73 -2.89 4.21
CA LYS A 190 -6.45 -1.63 4.43
C LYS A 190 -5.54 -0.53 4.92
N MET A 191 -4.63 -0.86 5.83
CA MET A 191 -3.66 0.10 6.36
C MET A 191 -2.62 0.51 5.32
N ILE A 192 -2.18 -0.41 4.44
CA ILE A 192 -1.31 -0.12 3.29
C ILE A 192 -1.98 0.93 2.40
N ASP A 193 -3.21 0.68 1.97
CA ASP A 193 -3.93 1.59 1.08
C ASP A 193 -4.15 2.96 1.72
N ILE A 194 -4.61 3.01 2.97
CA ILE A 194 -4.78 4.26 3.72
C ILE A 194 -3.45 5.02 3.83
N THR A 195 -2.34 4.33 4.07
CA THR A 195 -1.03 4.96 4.25
C THR A 195 -0.47 5.48 2.92
N ILE A 196 -0.70 4.78 1.82
CA ILE A 196 -0.28 5.19 0.47
C ILE A 196 -1.11 6.38 -0.02
N THR A 197 -2.43 6.27 0.02
CA THR A 197 -3.36 7.25 -0.55
C THR A 197 -3.67 8.40 0.40
N GLY A 198 -3.59 8.17 1.71
CA GLY A 198 -4.05 9.07 2.76
C GLY A 198 -5.52 8.83 3.12
N LEU A 199 -5.94 9.48 4.21
CA LEU A 199 -7.33 9.42 4.69
C LEU A 199 -8.29 10.29 3.88
N GLU A 200 -7.75 11.31 3.20
CA GLU A 200 -8.53 12.28 2.43
C GLU A 200 -8.54 11.90 0.94
N GLU A 201 -9.51 11.10 0.55
CA GLU A 201 -9.83 10.90 -0.87
C GLU A 201 -10.65 12.07 -1.38
N SER A 202 -10.02 12.92 -2.19
CA SER A 202 -10.75 13.90 -2.99
C SER A 202 -11.33 13.24 -4.23
N LYS A 203 -12.61 13.48 -4.51
CA LYS A 203 -13.33 12.98 -5.69
C LYS A 203 -13.70 14.15 -6.59
N GLY A 204 -13.39 14.02 -7.87
CA GLY A 204 -13.91 14.94 -8.87
C GLY A 204 -15.35 14.56 -9.21
N VAL A 205 -16.29 15.46 -9.00
CA VAL A 205 -17.70 15.29 -9.38
C VAL A 205 -17.97 16.15 -10.59
N MET A 206 -18.57 15.57 -11.63
CA MET A 206 -19.01 16.26 -12.83
C MET A 206 -20.54 16.15 -12.94
N ILE A 207 -21.21 17.29 -12.93
CA ILE A 207 -22.66 17.38 -13.08
C ILE A 207 -22.94 18.01 -14.42
N ILE A 208 -23.59 17.28 -15.32
CA ILE A 208 -24.00 17.78 -16.64
C ILE A 208 -25.45 18.23 -16.58
N THR A 209 -25.70 19.49 -16.95
CA THR A 209 -27.02 20.11 -16.89
C THR A 209 -27.30 20.99 -18.10
N ASP A 210 -28.53 21.42 -18.26
CA ASP A 210 -28.91 22.44 -19.24
C ASP A 210 -28.30 23.79 -18.85
N ALA A 211 -27.98 24.61 -19.86
CA ALA A 211 -27.34 25.90 -19.66
C ALA A 211 -28.09 26.81 -18.67
N GLU A 212 -29.43 26.76 -18.71
CA GLU A 212 -30.33 27.59 -17.89
C GLU A 212 -30.22 27.29 -16.38
N ASN A 213 -29.91 26.02 -16.02
CA ASN A 213 -29.86 25.59 -14.63
C ASN A 213 -28.47 25.64 -14.03
N SER A 214 -27.45 25.89 -14.84
CA SER A 214 -26.04 25.76 -14.43
C SER A 214 -25.63 26.70 -13.31
N GLU A 215 -26.03 27.98 -13.39
CA GLU A 215 -25.69 28.97 -12.36
C GLU A 215 -26.39 28.66 -11.03
N LYS A 216 -27.66 28.30 -11.08
CA LYS A 216 -28.43 27.96 -9.88
C LYS A 216 -27.88 26.76 -9.15
N ILE A 217 -27.44 25.74 -9.90
CA ILE A 217 -26.80 24.55 -9.31
C ILE A 217 -25.41 24.92 -8.76
N ALA A 218 -24.62 25.73 -9.47
CA ALA A 218 -23.32 26.18 -9.00
C ALA A 218 -23.42 26.98 -7.70
N ASP A 219 -24.38 27.89 -7.59
CA ASP A 219 -24.62 28.69 -6.38
C ASP A 219 -25.06 27.80 -5.20
N THR A 220 -25.92 26.81 -5.47
CA THR A 220 -26.34 25.85 -4.45
C THR A 220 -25.17 25.01 -3.94
N LEU A 221 -24.31 24.53 -4.83
CA LEU A 221 -23.10 23.78 -4.47
C LEU A 221 -22.10 24.61 -3.67
N ASN A 222 -21.88 25.86 -4.10
CA ASN A 222 -21.02 26.79 -3.38
C ASN A 222 -21.54 27.09 -1.97
N ALA A 223 -22.85 27.33 -1.83
CA ALA A 223 -23.47 27.63 -0.54
C ALA A 223 -23.46 26.42 0.41
N ASN A 224 -23.72 25.21 -0.09
CA ASN A 224 -23.85 24.02 0.75
C ASN A 224 -22.51 23.37 1.11
N LEU A 225 -21.52 23.41 0.20
CA LEU A 225 -20.28 22.69 0.35
C LEU A 225 -19.07 23.61 0.62
N ASN A 226 -19.23 24.93 0.40
CA ASN A 226 -18.15 25.90 0.45
C ASN A 226 -16.93 25.48 -0.42
N ARG A 227 -17.24 24.94 -1.62
CA ARG A 227 -16.26 24.43 -2.60
C ARG A 227 -16.40 25.16 -3.91
N GLY A 228 -15.27 25.43 -4.55
CA GLY A 228 -15.24 26.03 -5.88
C GLY A 228 -15.87 25.11 -6.93
N VAL A 229 -16.68 25.69 -7.80
CA VAL A 229 -17.29 25.02 -8.93
C VAL A 229 -16.76 25.62 -10.23
N THR A 230 -16.26 24.78 -11.14
CA THR A 230 -15.84 25.21 -12.47
C THR A 230 -16.93 24.87 -13.49
N ILE A 231 -17.41 25.85 -14.22
CA ILE A 231 -18.39 25.65 -15.27
C ILE A 231 -17.66 25.48 -16.61
N LEU A 232 -17.88 24.33 -17.25
CA LEU A 232 -17.39 24.02 -18.59
C LEU A 232 -18.57 24.13 -19.57
N TYR A 233 -18.41 24.91 -20.61
CA TYR A 233 -19.41 25.12 -21.64
C TYR A 233 -19.28 24.04 -22.73
N GLY A 234 -20.38 23.44 -23.10
CA GLY A 234 -20.38 22.36 -24.09
C GLY A 234 -21.72 22.26 -24.84
N GLU A 235 -21.82 21.23 -25.63
CA GLU A 235 -22.97 20.93 -26.47
C GLU A 235 -23.31 19.44 -26.35
N GLY A 236 -24.57 19.11 -26.29
CA GLY A 236 -25.05 17.74 -26.33
C GLY A 236 -24.70 17.06 -27.64
N GLY A 237 -24.00 15.93 -27.61
CA GLY A 237 -23.50 15.26 -28.83
C GLY A 237 -24.61 14.85 -29.80
N TYR A 238 -25.80 14.48 -29.27
CA TYR A 238 -26.92 14.02 -30.10
C TYR A 238 -27.88 15.13 -30.48
N LEU A 239 -28.42 15.89 -29.52
CA LEU A 239 -29.43 16.92 -29.75
C LEU A 239 -28.86 18.30 -30.13
N LYS A 240 -27.55 18.48 -30.05
CA LYS A 240 -26.88 19.75 -30.29
C LYS A 240 -27.40 20.91 -29.46
N THR A 241 -27.95 20.61 -28.28
CA THR A 241 -28.41 21.62 -27.32
C THR A 241 -27.28 22.08 -26.44
N PRO A 242 -27.23 23.35 -26.00
CA PRO A 242 -26.24 23.85 -25.07
C PRO A 242 -26.30 23.08 -23.73
N LYS A 243 -25.18 22.54 -23.29
CA LYS A 243 -25.03 21.87 -22.03
C LYS A 243 -23.85 22.45 -21.27
N HIS A 244 -23.98 22.56 -19.95
CA HIS A 244 -22.88 22.94 -19.09
C HIS A 244 -22.48 21.76 -18.22
N ALA A 245 -21.19 21.55 -18.03
CA ALA A 245 -20.66 20.60 -17.08
C ALA A 245 -20.06 21.35 -15.89
N LEU A 246 -20.61 21.14 -14.72
CA LEU A 246 -20.16 21.69 -13.46
C LEU A 246 -19.15 20.72 -12.87
N TYR A 247 -17.92 21.14 -12.66
CA TYR A 247 -16.87 20.34 -12.08
C TYR A 247 -16.47 20.88 -10.71
N SER A 248 -16.53 20.01 -9.69
CA SER A 248 -16.09 20.35 -8.34
C SER A 248 -15.28 19.21 -7.74
N VAL A 249 -14.32 19.55 -6.90
CA VAL A 249 -13.53 18.59 -6.14
C VAL A 249 -14.02 18.58 -4.70
N VAL A 250 -14.52 17.43 -4.28
CA VAL A 250 -15.17 17.24 -2.97
C VAL A 250 -14.56 16.05 -2.25
N THR A 251 -14.72 15.99 -0.94
CA THR A 251 -14.33 14.81 -0.16
C THR A 251 -15.40 13.72 -0.26
N ARG A 252 -15.06 12.49 0.10
CA ARG A 252 -16.00 11.35 0.08
C ARG A 252 -17.26 11.62 0.94
N LEU A 253 -17.12 12.34 2.05
CA LEU A 253 -18.22 12.66 2.95
C LEU A 253 -19.14 13.75 2.38
N GLU A 254 -18.61 14.64 1.56
CA GLU A 254 -19.38 15.71 0.92
C GLU A 254 -20.21 15.20 -0.27
N ILE A 255 -19.82 14.07 -0.90
CA ILE A 255 -20.59 13.45 -1.99
C ILE A 255 -22.02 13.11 -1.57
N THR A 256 -22.22 12.69 -0.31
CA THR A 256 -23.56 12.35 0.20
C THR A 256 -24.44 13.56 0.44
N ARG A 257 -23.90 14.78 0.33
CA ARG A 257 -24.60 16.06 0.51
C ARG A 257 -24.85 16.80 -0.81
N LEU A 258 -24.37 16.21 -1.91
CA LEU A 258 -24.64 16.66 -3.28
C LEU A 258 -26.03 16.21 -3.76
#